data_58183ad8e1b39fb14dcd20b03b6e710d
#
_entry.id   58183ad8e1b39fb14dcd20b03b6e710d
#
_cell.length_a   1.000
_cell.length_b   1.000
_cell.length_c   1.000
_cell.angle_alpha   90.00
_cell.angle_beta   90.00
_cell.angle_gamma   90.00
#
_symmetry.space_group_name_H-M   'P 1'
#
loop_
_entity.id
_entity.type
_entity.pdbx_description
1 polymer ?
#
loop_
_entity_poly.entity_id
_entity_poly.type
_entity_poly.pdbx_seq_one_letter_code
_entity_poly.pdbx_strand_id
1 'polypeptide(L)'
;NLPLPLQAKLLTVLQNRNITRIGSNKVIPVDIRLISATNKDIPEMIKEGLFREDLFYRINTIHLEIPPLRERGDDLLLFIDAFLHRFASKYQRPEMRMHEQTIEKLRSYHWPGNIRELQHTIEKAVILCESNVIRPKDILVKQTWKPQTVQAVPNLEEVERQAIETAILQNNGNLTAATKQLGISRQTLYNKLKRFKP
;
A
#
# COMPACT_ATOMS: atom_id res chain seq x y z
N ASN A 1 -5.31 16.75 3.86
CA ASN A 1 -5.11 17.10 5.28
C ASN A 1 -5.71 18.48 5.54
N LEU A 2 -6.84 18.53 6.24
CA LEU A 2 -7.48 19.78 6.63
C LEU A 2 -6.91 20.19 8.00
N PRO A 3 -6.22 21.37 8.13
CA PRO A 3 -5.70 21.84 9.42
C PRO A 3 -6.81 22.04 10.45
N LEU A 4 -6.51 21.85 11.74
CA LEU A 4 -7.48 21.98 12.84
C LEU A 4 -8.32 23.26 12.83
N PRO A 5 -7.74 24.46 12.56
CA PRO A 5 -8.55 25.68 12.47
C PRO A 5 -9.59 25.64 11.34
N LEU A 6 -9.30 24.98 10.24
CA LEU A 6 -10.26 24.81 9.14
C LEU A 6 -11.32 23.75 9.44
N GLN A 7 -10.97 22.73 10.22
CA GLN A 7 -11.95 21.74 10.73
C GLN A 7 -13.01 22.43 11.60
N ALA A 8 -12.61 23.35 12.49
CA ALA A 8 -13.53 24.12 13.32
C ALA A 8 -14.48 24.99 12.45
N LYS A 9 -13.93 25.66 11.44
CA LYS A 9 -14.74 26.48 10.50
C LYS A 9 -15.72 25.60 9.71
N LEU A 10 -15.29 24.43 9.23
CA LEU A 10 -16.15 23.47 8.54
C LEU A 10 -17.29 23.01 9.44
N LEU A 11 -17.00 22.66 10.69
CA LEU A 11 -18.02 22.28 11.67
C LEU A 11 -19.08 23.37 11.83
N THR A 12 -18.68 24.64 12.00
CA THR A 12 -19.58 25.79 12.11
C THR A 12 -20.50 25.92 10.88
N VAL A 13 -19.95 25.73 9.69
CA VAL A 13 -20.75 25.77 8.45
C VAL A 13 -21.77 24.64 8.40
N LEU A 14 -21.36 23.42 8.78
CA LEU A 14 -22.25 22.26 8.79
C LEU A 14 -23.37 22.35 9.85
N GLN A 15 -23.11 23.05 10.96
CA GLN A 15 -24.07 23.27 12.02
C GLN A 15 -25.07 24.38 11.67
N ASN A 16 -24.54 25.51 11.24
CA ASN A 16 -25.36 26.74 11.05
C ASN A 16 -25.93 26.87 9.63
N ARG A 17 -25.46 26.05 8.68
CA ARG A 17 -25.82 26.13 7.25
C ARG A 17 -25.64 27.52 6.64
N ASN A 18 -24.63 28.26 7.13
CA ASN A 18 -24.33 29.59 6.70
C ASN A 18 -22.82 29.79 6.51
N ILE A 19 -22.47 30.60 5.53
CA ILE A 19 -21.10 31.07 5.32
C ILE A 19 -21.07 32.60 5.25
N THR A 20 -19.91 33.16 5.61
CA THR A 20 -19.62 34.59 5.46
C THR A 20 -18.34 34.71 4.65
N ARG A 21 -18.33 35.53 3.61
CA ARG A 21 -17.12 35.81 2.82
C ARG A 21 -16.12 36.60 3.65
N ILE A 22 -14.85 36.34 3.48
CA ILE A 22 -13.77 37.14 4.11
C ILE A 22 -13.92 38.59 3.66
N GLY A 23 -13.91 39.52 4.63
CA GLY A 23 -14.09 40.96 4.39
C GLY A 23 -15.55 41.42 4.17
N SER A 24 -16.53 40.54 4.46
CA SER A 24 -17.95 40.87 4.36
C SER A 24 -18.71 40.43 5.60
N ASN A 25 -19.73 41.19 5.99
CA ASN A 25 -20.66 40.79 7.08
C ASN A 25 -21.94 40.13 6.53
N LYS A 26 -22.03 39.92 5.23
CA LYS A 26 -23.22 39.32 4.62
C LYS A 26 -23.20 37.79 4.82
N VAL A 27 -24.21 37.31 5.56
CA VAL A 27 -24.45 35.86 5.73
C VAL A 27 -25.10 35.31 4.47
N ILE A 28 -24.56 34.18 4.00
CA ILE A 28 -25.06 33.48 2.81
C ILE A 28 -25.52 32.08 3.28
N PRO A 29 -26.80 31.72 3.13
CA PRO A 29 -27.27 30.37 3.45
C PRO A 29 -26.66 29.35 2.50
N VAL A 30 -26.37 28.14 3.02
CA VAL A 30 -25.75 27.05 2.28
C VAL A 30 -26.60 25.81 2.44
N ASP A 31 -27.09 25.27 1.32
CA ASP A 31 -27.70 23.95 1.27
C ASP A 31 -26.77 23.00 0.51
N ILE A 32 -26.18 22.04 1.23
CA ILE A 32 -25.18 21.13 0.70
C ILE A 32 -25.41 19.70 1.16
N ARG A 33 -25.08 18.77 0.28
CA ARG A 33 -24.88 17.36 0.63
C ARG A 33 -23.36 17.12 0.71
N LEU A 34 -22.87 16.75 1.91
CA LEU A 34 -21.46 16.46 2.13
C LEU A 34 -21.16 14.99 1.84
N ILE A 35 -20.16 14.75 1.00
CA ILE A 35 -19.56 13.43 0.78
C ILE A 35 -18.07 13.59 1.05
N SER A 36 -17.56 12.81 1.99
CA SER A 36 -16.13 12.82 2.35
C SER A 36 -15.52 11.44 2.12
N ALA A 37 -14.24 11.42 1.79
CA ALA A 37 -13.48 10.19 1.65
C ALA A 37 -12.07 10.38 2.22
N THR A 38 -11.55 9.33 2.82
CA THR A 38 -10.19 9.31 3.37
C THR A 38 -9.62 7.90 3.30
N ASN A 39 -8.32 7.78 3.26
CA ASN A 39 -7.58 6.54 3.46
C ASN A 39 -6.87 6.52 4.82
N LYS A 40 -7.18 7.47 5.70
CA LYS A 40 -6.58 7.58 7.03
C LYS A 40 -7.50 6.98 8.08
N ASP A 41 -6.90 6.41 9.12
CA ASP A 41 -7.58 6.01 10.34
C ASP A 41 -7.96 7.27 11.13
N ILE A 42 -9.24 7.70 11.01
CA ILE A 42 -9.71 8.92 11.68
C ILE A 42 -9.76 8.74 13.21
N PRO A 43 -10.21 7.62 13.78
CA PRO A 43 -10.11 7.34 15.20
C PRO A 43 -8.70 7.54 15.77
N GLU A 44 -7.66 7.06 15.08
CA GLU A 44 -6.28 7.26 15.53
C GLU A 44 -5.86 8.72 15.44
N MET A 45 -6.23 9.42 14.37
CA MET A 45 -5.98 10.86 14.22
C MET A 45 -6.68 11.69 15.29
N ILE A 46 -7.83 11.27 15.82
CA ILE A 46 -8.51 11.92 16.95
C ILE A 46 -7.68 11.76 18.21
N LYS A 47 -7.18 10.55 18.52
CA LYS A 47 -6.29 10.32 19.69
C LYS A 47 -5.01 11.14 19.63
N GLU A 48 -4.44 11.31 18.44
CA GLU A 48 -3.25 12.12 18.20
C GLU A 48 -3.54 13.63 18.19
N GLY A 49 -4.80 14.05 18.32
CA GLY A 49 -5.20 15.45 18.27
C GLY A 49 -5.08 16.10 16.89
N LEU A 50 -5.00 15.32 15.83
CA LEU A 50 -4.89 15.76 14.44
C LEU A 50 -6.23 15.95 13.75
N PHE A 51 -7.31 15.37 14.30
CA PHE A 51 -8.67 15.50 13.82
C PHE A 51 -9.64 15.73 14.97
N ARG A 52 -10.61 16.61 14.76
CA ARG A 52 -11.59 16.95 15.79
C ARG A 52 -12.67 15.87 15.88
N GLU A 53 -12.94 15.42 17.07
CA GLU A 53 -13.95 14.41 17.36
C GLU A 53 -15.38 14.90 17.04
N ASP A 54 -15.67 16.18 17.36
CA ASP A 54 -16.98 16.79 17.09
C ASP A 54 -17.27 16.90 15.58
N LEU A 55 -16.28 17.21 14.76
CA LEU A 55 -16.42 17.19 13.32
C LEU A 55 -16.65 15.76 12.81
N PHE A 56 -15.91 14.77 13.34
CA PHE A 56 -16.07 13.37 12.93
C PHE A 56 -17.52 12.91 13.14
N TYR A 57 -18.10 13.09 14.33
CA TYR A 57 -19.48 12.71 14.57
C TYR A 57 -20.49 13.47 13.70
N ARG A 58 -20.20 14.69 13.31
CA ARG A 58 -21.08 15.49 12.42
C ARG A 58 -21.09 14.98 10.98
N ILE A 59 -19.97 14.49 10.46
CA ILE A 59 -19.85 14.02 9.07
C ILE A 59 -20.06 12.51 8.92
N ASN A 60 -19.87 11.72 9.98
CA ASN A 60 -19.91 10.26 9.96
C ASN A 60 -21.32 9.70 10.20
N THR A 61 -22.33 10.27 9.54
CA THR A 61 -23.72 9.77 9.65
C THR A 61 -23.89 8.42 8.96
N ILE A 62 -23.24 8.24 7.80
CA ILE A 62 -23.20 6.97 7.07
C ILE A 62 -21.74 6.68 6.76
N HIS A 63 -21.25 5.58 7.29
CA HIS A 63 -19.90 5.09 7.04
C HIS A 63 -19.93 3.94 6.02
N LEU A 64 -19.14 4.09 4.95
CA LEU A 64 -18.97 3.05 3.94
C LEU A 64 -17.48 2.74 3.82
N GLU A 65 -17.13 1.51 4.12
CA GLU A 65 -15.77 1.01 3.92
C GLU A 65 -15.68 0.33 2.54
N ILE A 66 -14.75 0.80 1.73
CA ILE A 66 -14.50 0.22 0.40
C ILE A 66 -13.32 -0.74 0.54
N PRO A 67 -13.53 -2.06 0.39
CA PRO A 67 -12.44 -3.02 0.50
C PRO A 67 -11.39 -2.81 -0.61
N PRO A 68 -10.13 -3.14 -0.36
CA PRO A 68 -9.08 -3.09 -1.35
C PRO A 68 -9.34 -4.09 -2.49
N LEU A 69 -8.76 -3.84 -3.66
CA LEU A 69 -9.02 -4.62 -4.88
C LEU A 69 -8.75 -6.13 -4.71
N ARG A 70 -7.73 -6.51 -3.92
CA ARG A 70 -7.41 -7.91 -3.61
C ARG A 70 -8.52 -8.66 -2.85
N GLU A 71 -9.44 -7.96 -2.21
CA GLU A 71 -10.56 -8.51 -1.43
C GLU A 71 -11.89 -8.47 -2.19
N ARG A 72 -11.86 -7.97 -3.45
CA ARG A 72 -13.07 -7.77 -4.27
C ARG A 72 -13.31 -8.89 -5.29
N GLY A 73 -12.61 -10.02 -5.17
CA GLY A 73 -12.86 -11.22 -5.97
C GLY A 73 -12.86 -10.95 -7.48
N ASP A 74 -13.97 -11.22 -8.14
CA ASP A 74 -14.10 -11.14 -9.60
C ASP A 74 -14.21 -9.69 -10.14
N ASP A 75 -14.36 -8.69 -9.31
CA ASP A 75 -14.35 -7.28 -9.74
C ASP A 75 -13.07 -6.93 -10.50
N LEU A 76 -11.96 -7.59 -10.17
CA LEU A 76 -10.70 -7.41 -10.88
C LEU A 76 -10.85 -7.67 -12.40
N LEU A 77 -11.58 -8.71 -12.78
CA LEU A 77 -11.80 -9.04 -14.20
C LEU A 77 -12.64 -8.00 -14.91
N LEU A 78 -13.68 -7.50 -14.23
CA LEU A 78 -14.53 -6.44 -14.77
C LEU A 78 -13.71 -5.15 -15.00
N PHE A 79 -12.82 -4.80 -14.07
CA PHE A 79 -11.93 -3.66 -14.25
C PHE A 79 -10.90 -3.88 -15.37
N ILE A 80 -10.32 -5.08 -15.48
CA ILE A 80 -9.38 -5.41 -16.56
C ILE A 80 -10.05 -5.20 -17.91
N ASP A 81 -11.24 -5.76 -18.09
CA ASP A 81 -11.99 -5.65 -19.34
C ASP A 81 -12.36 -4.19 -19.67
N ALA A 82 -12.94 -3.51 -18.71
CA ALA A 82 -13.32 -2.10 -18.86
C ALA A 82 -12.13 -1.19 -19.21
N PHE A 83 -10.97 -1.39 -18.56
CA PHE A 83 -9.78 -0.59 -18.85
C PHE A 83 -9.15 -0.97 -20.18
N LEU A 84 -9.12 -2.26 -20.52
CA LEU A 84 -8.62 -2.70 -21.81
C LEU A 84 -9.42 -2.08 -22.95
N HIS A 85 -10.75 -2.18 -22.92
CA HIS A 85 -11.62 -1.56 -23.92
C HIS A 85 -11.44 -0.05 -24.00
N ARG A 86 -11.40 0.62 -22.85
CA ARG A 86 -11.19 2.08 -22.77
C ARG A 86 -9.88 2.52 -23.41
N PHE A 87 -8.78 1.85 -23.09
CA PHE A 87 -7.46 2.24 -23.60
C PHE A 87 -7.23 1.76 -25.01
N ALA A 88 -7.74 0.59 -25.40
CA ALA A 88 -7.71 0.12 -26.78
C ALA A 88 -8.42 1.14 -27.72
N SER A 89 -9.58 1.63 -27.32
CA SER A 89 -10.28 2.70 -28.05
C SER A 89 -9.49 4.02 -28.06
N LYS A 90 -8.99 4.46 -26.90
CA LYS A 90 -8.21 5.72 -26.75
C LYS A 90 -6.97 5.75 -27.66
N TYR A 91 -6.28 4.60 -27.79
CA TYR A 91 -5.05 4.49 -28.58
C TYR A 91 -5.27 3.89 -29.97
N GLN A 92 -6.52 3.83 -30.44
CA GLN A 92 -6.91 3.35 -31.78
C GLN A 92 -6.42 1.92 -32.09
N ARG A 93 -6.51 1.03 -31.07
CA ARG A 93 -6.13 -0.37 -31.16
C ARG A 93 -7.30 -1.29 -30.75
N PRO A 94 -8.45 -1.26 -31.48
CA PRO A 94 -9.70 -1.91 -31.05
C PRO A 94 -9.60 -3.45 -30.97
N GLU A 95 -8.63 -4.05 -31.63
CA GLU A 95 -8.44 -5.52 -31.64
C GLU A 95 -7.56 -6.02 -30.47
N MET A 96 -7.17 -5.13 -29.54
CA MET A 96 -6.36 -5.54 -28.39
C MET A 96 -7.09 -6.56 -27.52
N ARG A 97 -6.36 -7.62 -27.19
CA ARG A 97 -6.85 -8.70 -26.30
C ARG A 97 -5.82 -9.00 -25.23
N MET A 98 -6.28 -9.59 -24.14
CA MET A 98 -5.40 -10.05 -23.07
C MET A 98 -5.25 -11.57 -23.15
N HIS A 99 -4.01 -12.05 -23.06
CA HIS A 99 -3.73 -13.49 -23.02
C HIS A 99 -4.16 -14.05 -21.65
N GLU A 100 -4.66 -15.28 -21.60
CA GLU A 100 -5.16 -15.92 -20.38
C GLU A 100 -4.12 -15.94 -19.25
N GLN A 101 -2.88 -16.33 -19.55
CA GLN A 101 -1.78 -16.28 -18.57
C GLN A 101 -1.49 -14.88 -18.03
N THR A 102 -1.83 -13.83 -18.78
CA THR A 102 -1.70 -12.45 -18.31
C THR A 102 -2.76 -12.13 -17.27
N ILE A 103 -3.98 -12.61 -17.47
CA ILE A 103 -5.06 -12.49 -16.50
C ILE A 103 -4.70 -13.21 -15.19
N GLU A 104 -4.13 -14.41 -15.26
CA GLU A 104 -3.66 -15.16 -14.09
C GLU A 104 -2.56 -14.39 -13.33
N LYS A 105 -1.59 -13.80 -14.06
CA LYS A 105 -0.57 -12.94 -13.48
C LYS A 105 -1.16 -11.73 -12.75
N LEU A 106 -2.17 -11.08 -13.34
CA LEU A 106 -2.86 -9.95 -12.73
C LEU A 106 -3.67 -10.37 -11.50
N ARG A 107 -4.29 -11.56 -11.50
CA ARG A 107 -5.01 -12.12 -10.36
C ARG A 107 -4.09 -12.42 -9.17
N SER A 108 -2.88 -12.90 -9.43
CA SER A 108 -1.91 -13.26 -8.38
C SER A 108 -1.24 -12.06 -7.72
N TYR A 109 -1.41 -10.86 -8.25
CA TYR A 109 -0.76 -9.65 -7.73
C TYR A 109 -1.62 -8.94 -6.67
N HIS A 110 -1.00 -8.38 -5.65
CA HIS A 110 -1.67 -7.82 -4.46
C HIS A 110 -2.30 -6.43 -4.66
N TRP A 111 -1.97 -5.73 -5.72
CA TRP A 111 -2.50 -4.40 -6.06
C TRP A 111 -2.42 -3.38 -4.91
N PRO A 112 -1.23 -3.06 -4.37
CA PRO A 112 -1.12 -2.07 -3.29
C PRO A 112 -1.65 -0.69 -3.68
N GLY A 113 -1.56 -0.29 -4.95
CA GLY A 113 -2.15 0.92 -5.49
C GLY A 113 -3.59 0.76 -5.97
N ASN A 114 -4.22 -0.41 -5.67
CA ASN A 114 -5.62 -0.69 -5.98
C ASN A 114 -5.96 -0.44 -7.47
N ILE A 115 -7.15 0.09 -7.72
CA ILE A 115 -7.69 0.35 -9.07
C ILE A 115 -6.80 1.33 -9.87
N ARG A 116 -6.16 2.31 -9.20
CA ARG A 116 -5.26 3.25 -9.90
C ARG A 116 -4.03 2.56 -10.45
N GLU A 117 -3.44 1.66 -9.71
CA GLU A 117 -2.28 0.87 -10.16
C GLU A 117 -2.66 -0.06 -11.31
N LEU A 118 -3.78 -0.76 -11.18
CA LEU A 118 -4.33 -1.61 -12.24
C LEU A 118 -4.55 -0.82 -13.54
N GLN A 119 -5.23 0.33 -13.42
CA GLN A 119 -5.49 1.22 -14.56
C GLN A 119 -4.19 1.61 -15.28
N HIS A 120 -3.20 2.11 -14.54
CA HIS A 120 -1.91 2.50 -15.12
C HIS A 120 -1.14 1.31 -15.73
N THR A 121 -1.23 0.14 -15.10
CA THR A 121 -0.58 -1.08 -15.60
C THR A 121 -1.17 -1.51 -16.94
N ILE A 122 -2.49 -1.52 -17.07
CA ILE A 122 -3.17 -1.86 -18.33
C ILE A 122 -2.92 -0.79 -19.39
N GLU A 123 -2.98 0.50 -19.04
CA GLU A 123 -2.69 1.59 -19.97
C GLU A 123 -1.27 1.46 -20.56
N LYS A 124 -0.27 1.22 -19.71
CA LYS A 124 1.11 0.99 -20.15
C LYS A 124 1.22 -0.24 -21.06
N ALA A 125 0.57 -1.34 -20.70
CA ALA A 125 0.60 -2.55 -21.50
C ALA A 125 0.00 -2.32 -22.91
N VAL A 126 -1.11 -1.58 -23.01
CA VAL A 126 -1.71 -1.21 -24.31
C VAL A 126 -0.77 -0.35 -25.15
N ILE A 127 -0.04 0.60 -24.51
CA ILE A 127 0.90 1.50 -25.23
C ILE A 127 2.13 0.74 -25.70
N LEU A 128 2.73 -0.09 -24.84
CA LEU A 128 4.03 -0.72 -25.08
C LEU A 128 3.94 -2.05 -25.84
N CYS A 129 2.78 -2.68 -25.86
CA CYS A 129 2.62 -3.95 -26.56
C CYS A 129 2.72 -3.76 -28.08
N GLU A 130 3.63 -4.44 -28.73
CA GLU A 130 3.81 -4.38 -30.20
C GLU A 130 2.76 -5.18 -30.97
N SER A 131 2.16 -6.19 -30.32
CA SER A 131 1.13 -7.04 -30.92
C SER A 131 -0.27 -6.65 -30.45
N ASN A 132 -1.33 -7.27 -31.03
CA ASN A 132 -2.70 -7.08 -30.56
C ASN A 132 -3.03 -7.97 -29.35
N VAL A 133 -2.07 -8.73 -28.80
CA VAL A 133 -2.27 -9.60 -27.65
C VAL A 133 -1.28 -9.25 -26.56
N ILE A 134 -1.78 -8.75 -25.44
CA ILE A 134 -0.98 -8.43 -24.24
C ILE A 134 -0.61 -9.75 -23.55
N ARG A 135 0.69 -10.04 -23.50
CA ARG A 135 1.27 -11.24 -22.86
C ARG A 135 1.82 -10.91 -21.46
N PRO A 136 2.12 -11.91 -20.62
CA PRO A 136 2.68 -11.70 -19.28
C PRO A 136 3.96 -10.84 -19.24
N LYS A 137 4.77 -10.86 -20.30
CA LYS A 137 5.97 -10.02 -20.42
C LYS A 137 5.67 -8.52 -20.56
N ASP A 138 4.52 -8.18 -21.13
CA ASP A 138 4.09 -6.80 -21.38
C ASP A 138 3.52 -6.15 -20.11
N ILE A 139 3.27 -6.92 -19.06
CA ILE A 139 2.79 -6.46 -17.77
C ILE A 139 3.96 -6.22 -16.83
N LEU A 140 4.27 -4.94 -16.61
CA LEU A 140 5.31 -4.48 -15.71
C LEU A 140 4.72 -4.16 -14.33
N VAL A 141 4.45 -5.19 -13.52
CA VAL A 141 4.16 -4.99 -12.09
C VAL A 141 5.44 -5.02 -11.28
N LYS A 142 5.59 -4.09 -10.34
CA LYS A 142 6.75 -4.07 -9.45
C LYS A 142 6.66 -5.28 -8.52
N GLN A 143 7.58 -6.24 -8.67
CA GLN A 143 7.69 -7.40 -7.75
C GLN A 143 8.10 -7.05 -6.32
N THR A 144 8.12 -5.78 -5.96
CA THR A 144 8.73 -5.28 -4.72
C THR A 144 7.79 -5.25 -3.52
N TRP A 145 6.54 -5.69 -3.65
CA TRP A 145 5.71 -5.85 -2.46
C TRP A 145 5.80 -7.30 -1.95
N LYS A 146 6.93 -7.64 -1.32
CA LYS A 146 6.88 -8.67 -0.26
C LYS A 146 6.14 -7.99 0.89
N PRO A 147 5.03 -8.54 1.41
CA PRO A 147 4.57 -8.11 2.72
C PRO A 147 5.80 -8.21 3.62
N GLN A 148 6.22 -7.09 4.18
CA GLN A 148 7.02 -7.18 5.38
C GLN A 148 6.08 -7.88 6.37
N THR A 149 6.16 -9.21 6.43
CA THR A 149 5.89 -9.89 7.67
C THR A 149 6.71 -9.07 8.64
N VAL A 150 6.05 -8.40 9.58
CA VAL A 150 6.68 -7.90 10.78
C VAL A 150 7.25 -9.18 11.39
N GLN A 151 8.45 -9.55 10.94
CA GLN A 151 9.24 -10.55 11.64
C GLN A 151 9.38 -9.91 13.01
N ALA A 152 8.77 -10.55 13.99
CA ALA A 152 9.04 -10.23 15.38
C ALA A 152 10.53 -10.00 15.44
N VAL A 153 10.93 -8.79 15.88
CA VAL A 153 12.36 -8.42 15.90
C VAL A 153 13.05 -9.58 16.58
N PRO A 154 13.84 -10.39 15.83
CA PRO A 154 14.40 -11.60 16.42
C PRO A 154 15.24 -11.15 17.60
N ASN A 155 15.12 -11.84 18.75
CA ASN A 155 15.90 -11.56 19.92
C ASN A 155 17.37 -11.47 19.47
N LEU A 156 18.13 -10.52 20.01
CA LEU A 156 19.54 -10.29 19.65
C LEU A 156 20.35 -11.60 19.66
N GLU A 157 20.05 -12.48 20.60
CA GLU A 157 20.66 -13.81 20.71
C GLU A 157 20.36 -14.72 19.51
N GLU A 158 19.18 -14.61 18.94
CA GLU A 158 18.75 -15.39 17.78
C GLU A 158 19.39 -14.89 16.47
N VAL A 159 19.50 -13.56 16.32
CA VAL A 159 20.24 -12.95 15.21
C VAL A 159 21.72 -13.32 15.26
N GLU A 160 22.29 -13.29 16.45
CA GLU A 160 23.69 -13.64 16.67
C GLU A 160 23.95 -15.12 16.37
N ARG A 161 23.05 -16.01 16.80
CA ARG A 161 23.11 -17.44 16.49
C ARG A 161 23.07 -17.71 15.00
N GLN A 162 22.11 -17.12 14.30
CA GLN A 162 21.96 -17.26 12.84
C GLN A 162 23.18 -16.73 12.10
N ALA A 163 23.74 -15.60 12.52
CA ALA A 163 24.94 -15.03 11.91
C ALA A 163 26.16 -15.98 12.08
N ILE A 164 26.33 -16.59 13.26
CA ILE A 164 27.39 -17.54 13.53
C ILE A 164 27.22 -18.82 12.71
N GLU A 165 26.04 -19.43 12.70
CA GLU A 165 25.73 -20.64 11.92
C GLU A 165 25.97 -20.39 10.42
N THR A 166 25.50 -19.25 9.90
CA THR A 166 25.69 -18.87 8.48
C THR A 166 27.18 -18.73 8.14
N ALA A 167 27.95 -18.04 8.98
CA ALA A 167 29.39 -17.87 8.76
C ALA A 167 30.16 -19.18 8.78
N ILE A 168 29.79 -20.14 9.68
CA ILE A 168 30.40 -21.45 9.72
C ILE A 168 30.08 -22.27 8.47
N LEU A 169 28.81 -22.22 8.01
CA LEU A 169 28.40 -22.92 6.79
C LEU A 169 29.08 -22.34 5.53
N GLN A 170 29.17 -21.06 5.41
CA GLN A 170 29.83 -20.39 4.26
C GLN A 170 31.33 -20.67 4.19
N ASN A 171 31.96 -20.94 5.31
CA ASN A 171 33.37 -21.29 5.40
C ASN A 171 33.64 -22.80 5.53
N ASN A 172 32.69 -23.66 5.13
CA ASN A 172 32.81 -25.11 5.14
C ASN A 172 33.29 -25.69 6.52
N GLY A 173 32.84 -25.10 7.63
CA GLY A 173 33.22 -25.50 8.97
C GLY A 173 34.55 -24.93 9.47
N ASN A 174 35.24 -24.11 8.69
CA ASN A 174 36.51 -23.50 9.12
C ASN A 174 36.27 -22.36 10.10
N LEU A 175 36.40 -22.65 11.39
CA LEU A 175 36.14 -21.70 12.48
C LEU A 175 37.07 -20.47 12.44
N THR A 176 38.31 -20.62 11.93
CA THR A 176 39.26 -19.51 11.83
C THR A 176 38.83 -18.52 10.75
N ALA A 177 38.32 -18.99 9.62
CA ALA A 177 37.78 -18.14 8.56
C ALA A 177 36.46 -17.48 9.00
N ALA A 178 35.59 -18.24 9.67
CA ALA A 178 34.34 -17.72 10.21
C ALA A 178 34.55 -16.60 11.25
N THR A 179 35.51 -16.71 12.15
CA THR A 179 35.85 -15.65 13.12
C THR A 179 36.35 -14.39 12.46
N LYS A 180 37.15 -14.52 11.38
CA LYS A 180 37.63 -13.39 10.62
C LYS A 180 36.50 -12.68 9.89
N GLN A 181 35.53 -13.41 9.33
CA GLN A 181 34.35 -12.90 8.67
C GLN A 181 33.43 -12.17 9.66
N LEU A 182 33.24 -12.71 10.87
CA LEU A 182 32.39 -12.15 11.93
C LEU A 182 33.05 -11.01 12.71
N GLY A 183 34.35 -10.76 12.56
CA GLY A 183 35.09 -9.75 13.30
C GLY A 183 35.24 -10.04 14.79
N ILE A 184 35.16 -11.33 15.21
CA ILE A 184 35.25 -11.74 16.63
C ILE A 184 36.45 -12.62 16.87
N SER A 185 36.90 -12.69 18.13
CA SER A 185 37.99 -13.60 18.51
C SER A 185 37.52 -15.07 18.48
N ARG A 186 38.48 -15.97 18.29
CA ARG A 186 38.23 -17.41 18.30
C ARG A 186 37.63 -17.86 19.64
N GLN A 187 38.11 -17.29 20.75
CA GLN A 187 37.63 -17.58 22.11
C GLN A 187 36.14 -17.11 22.24
N THR A 188 35.80 -15.95 21.70
CA THR A 188 34.43 -15.45 21.72
C THR A 188 33.49 -16.38 20.94
N LEU A 189 33.90 -16.86 19.76
CA LEU A 189 33.11 -17.82 18.98
C LEU A 189 32.86 -19.11 19.75
N TYR A 190 33.89 -19.69 20.38
CA TYR A 190 33.73 -20.90 21.18
C TYR A 190 32.80 -20.71 22.38
N ASN A 191 32.91 -19.59 23.09
CA ASN A 191 32.01 -19.27 24.20
C ASN A 191 30.56 -19.15 23.76
N LYS A 192 30.31 -18.54 22.60
CA LYS A 192 28.97 -18.42 22.07
C LYS A 192 28.41 -19.76 21.57
N LEU A 193 29.19 -20.55 20.86
CA LEU A 193 28.78 -21.90 20.45
C LEU A 193 28.46 -22.80 21.64
N LYS A 194 29.20 -22.66 22.77
CA LYS A 194 28.92 -23.41 24.00
C LYS A 194 27.62 -22.98 24.67
N ARG A 195 27.26 -21.69 24.56
CA ARG A 195 26.01 -21.14 25.11
C ARG A 195 24.78 -21.51 24.26
N PHE A 196 24.94 -21.73 22.95
CA PHE A 196 23.86 -22.10 22.03
C PHE A 196 23.65 -23.63 21.88
N LYS A 197 24.53 -24.47 22.46
CA LYS A 197 24.27 -25.91 22.60
C LYS A 197 23.34 -26.12 23.80
N PRO A 198 22.22 -26.89 23.63
CA PRO A 198 21.35 -27.27 24.74
C PRO A 198 22.05 -28.12 25.78
#